data_7af89b45bae3c55e6b4307aa8e66ec7a
#
_entry.id   7af89b45bae3c55e6b4307aa8e66ec7a
#
_cell.length_a   1.000
_cell.length_b   1.000
_cell.length_c   1.000
_cell.angle_alpha   90.00
_cell.angle_beta   90.00
_cell.angle_gamma   90.00
#
_symmetry.space_group_name_H-M   'P 1'
#
loop_
_entity.id
_entity.type
_entity.pdbx_description
1 polymer ?
#
loop_
_entity_poly.entity_id
_entity_poly.type
_entity_poly.pdbx_seq_one_letter_code
_entity_poly.pdbx_strand_id
1 'polypeptide(L)'
;MNLTVNTSAGDVNAFDAAQMNATGAMSSAMKTYYDTELLENARPRLIFTQLGKSQFLPAGHGDSVQWRKWNTFEKSLTPLAEGVIPSGQKFGQSAVSVSVQQYGDYAAISDRLDLHAVDNVLLGAAEEMGAAGGETADTLVRNELCTGTSVIYADTLGSDGAVLGTPTSRCQLRADNNRLSPDAVNKAYTFLKKQKAPFFEGNKYVAVIHPSVTYDLRSNPDWLEVHKYAANREIFAGEIGELHGVRFVESTEAPIFNGGPLYTEEQPHLTVAASVTNDSSAAAVYGVATKYRVTLAETLSAQQGEALVGRRAHVYDASAGALAGTVEIVGCTPASRYIWLAEEAPVVLSGAAGAADKLLPGEGGDSSQGPCAVYGTLFFGKDAFGVVDPEGMGMEMIIKDAAQIGGPLNQFSTVGYKFETAARILYQNRMVRVESCSAYSGVDEAN
;
A
#
# COMPACT_ATOMS: atom_id res chain seq x y z
N MET A 1 -1.53 -5.59 34.44
CA MET A 1 -0.82 -4.35 34.80
C MET A 1 -0.68 -3.60 33.48
N ASN A 2 -1.38 -2.50 33.32
CA ASN A 2 -1.30 -1.75 32.06
C ASN A 2 0.02 -0.99 32.02
N LEU A 3 0.93 -1.44 31.17
CA LEU A 3 2.10 -0.68 30.76
C LEU A 3 1.63 0.52 29.93
N THR A 4 1.44 1.67 30.57
CA THR A 4 1.24 2.92 29.86
C THR A 4 2.59 3.42 29.40
N VAL A 5 2.96 3.08 28.18
CA VAL A 5 3.94 3.88 27.44
C VAL A 5 3.29 5.25 27.26
N ASN A 6 3.88 6.29 27.82
CA ASN A 6 3.35 7.63 27.67
C ASN A 6 3.70 8.13 26.27
N THR A 7 2.80 7.91 25.33
CA THR A 7 2.91 8.35 23.94
C THR A 7 2.24 9.70 23.70
N SER A 8 1.98 10.49 24.75
CA SER A 8 1.44 11.82 24.54
C SER A 8 2.50 12.70 23.87
N ALA A 9 2.27 13.02 22.61
CA ALA A 9 3.12 13.89 21.79
C ALA A 9 3.40 15.30 22.42
N GLY A 10 2.74 15.63 23.53
CA GLY A 10 2.97 16.86 24.27
C GLY A 10 4.21 16.85 25.17
N ASP A 11 4.58 15.68 25.70
CA ASP A 11 5.70 15.61 26.66
C ASP A 11 7.06 15.44 25.98
N VAL A 12 7.09 14.90 24.77
CA VAL A 12 8.31 14.66 24.01
C VAL A 12 8.85 15.93 23.34
N ASN A 13 7.99 16.89 23.03
CA ASN A 13 8.38 18.18 22.45
C ASN A 13 9.10 19.12 23.43
N ALA A 14 9.22 18.73 24.71
CA ALA A 14 9.98 19.49 25.70
C ALA A 14 11.50 19.28 25.62
N PHE A 15 11.96 18.32 24.80
CA PHE A 15 13.39 18.11 24.57
C PHE A 15 13.84 18.95 23.38
N ASP A 16 14.58 20.01 23.68
CA ASP A 16 15.19 20.88 22.67
C ASP A 16 16.16 20.07 21.80
N ALA A 17 16.02 20.14 20.48
CA ALA A 17 16.87 19.43 19.51
C ALA A 17 18.37 19.74 19.72
N ALA A 18 18.70 20.87 20.33
CA ALA A 18 20.06 21.24 20.71
C ALA A 18 20.64 20.37 21.86
N GLN A 19 19.79 19.76 22.67
CA GLN A 19 20.22 18.90 23.79
C GLN A 19 20.47 17.44 23.36
N MET A 20 19.94 17.01 22.20
CA MET A 20 20.17 15.68 21.66
C MET A 20 21.61 15.46 21.15
N ASN A 21 22.40 16.50 21.01
CA ASN A 21 23.80 16.44 20.56
C ASN A 21 24.83 16.33 21.68
N ALA A 22 24.41 16.13 22.92
CA ALA A 22 25.33 15.98 24.05
C ALA A 22 26.07 14.63 23.98
N THR A 23 27.35 14.73 23.88
CA THR A 23 28.39 13.71 23.78
C THR A 23 28.28 12.62 24.86
N GLY A 24 27.87 11.44 24.47
CA GLY A 24 27.84 10.25 25.33
C GLY A 24 27.47 9.02 24.53
N ALA A 25 28.28 8.64 23.54
CA ALA A 25 28.02 7.44 22.75
C ALA A 25 28.17 6.18 23.61
N MET A 26 27.21 5.27 23.59
CA MET A 26 27.37 3.90 24.06
C MET A 26 28.64 3.31 23.46
N SER A 27 29.29 2.39 24.14
CA SER A 27 30.47 1.74 23.61
C SER A 27 30.14 1.09 22.26
N SER A 28 31.05 1.16 21.32
CA SER A 28 30.88 0.60 19.96
C SER A 28 30.46 -0.88 19.95
N ALA A 29 30.91 -1.63 20.97
CA ALA A 29 30.56 -3.05 21.13
C ALA A 29 29.04 -3.26 21.43
N MET A 30 28.45 -2.38 22.26
CA MET A 30 27.05 -2.45 22.61
C MET A 30 26.17 -2.03 21.44
N LYS A 31 26.55 -0.96 20.74
CA LYS A 31 25.88 -0.53 19.51
C LYS A 31 25.89 -1.63 18.45
N THR A 32 27.01 -2.31 18.27
CA THR A 32 27.14 -3.40 17.29
C THR A 32 26.23 -4.59 17.62
N TYR A 33 26.05 -4.92 18.89
CA TYR A 33 25.15 -6.01 19.30
C TYR A 33 23.70 -5.70 18.95
N TYR A 34 23.20 -4.52 19.31
CA TYR A 34 21.81 -4.14 19.02
C TYR A 34 21.55 -3.92 17.52
N ASP A 35 22.50 -3.40 16.77
CA ASP A 35 22.39 -3.30 15.32
C ASP A 35 22.24 -4.68 14.66
N THR A 36 22.87 -5.71 15.20
CA THR A 36 22.76 -7.08 14.71
C THR A 36 21.37 -7.65 14.98
N GLU A 37 20.82 -7.48 16.15
CA GLU A 37 19.46 -7.91 16.50
C GLU A 37 18.42 -7.18 15.63
N LEU A 38 18.55 -5.88 15.44
CA LEU A 38 17.69 -5.11 14.56
C LEU A 38 17.65 -5.68 13.13
N LEU A 39 18.83 -5.97 12.56
CA LEU A 39 18.94 -6.52 11.21
C LEU A 39 18.37 -7.94 11.12
N GLU A 40 18.55 -8.76 12.13
CA GLU A 40 18.01 -10.13 12.15
C GLU A 40 16.48 -10.13 12.18
N ASN A 41 15.85 -9.26 12.94
CA ASN A 41 14.40 -9.13 13.01
C ASN A 41 13.77 -8.46 11.77
N ALA A 42 14.46 -7.49 11.17
CA ALA A 42 13.95 -6.79 9.99
C ALA A 42 14.02 -7.63 8.71
N ARG A 43 15.09 -8.40 8.51
CA ARG A 43 15.34 -9.15 7.26
C ARG A 43 14.23 -10.09 6.81
N PRO A 44 13.59 -10.90 7.67
CA PRO A 44 12.55 -11.82 7.25
C PRO A 44 11.30 -11.15 6.70
N ARG A 45 11.09 -9.88 6.99
CA ARG A 45 9.89 -9.12 6.62
C ARG A 45 10.05 -8.29 5.35
N LEU A 46 11.28 -8.12 4.85
CA LEU A 46 11.57 -7.35 3.63
C LEU A 46 11.37 -8.22 2.37
N ILE A 47 10.17 -8.24 1.81
CA ILE A 47 9.86 -9.01 0.59
C ILE A 47 9.93 -8.11 -0.65
N PHE A 48 9.23 -6.98 -0.65
CA PHE A 48 9.18 -6.09 -1.81
C PHE A 48 10.53 -5.47 -2.11
N THR A 49 11.28 -5.08 -1.09
CA THR A 49 12.62 -4.48 -1.24
C THR A 49 13.57 -5.41 -2.00
N GLN A 50 13.51 -6.74 -1.77
CA GLN A 50 14.37 -7.72 -2.42
C GLN A 50 14.06 -7.95 -3.91
N LEU A 51 12.81 -7.68 -4.33
CA LEU A 51 12.37 -7.87 -5.71
C LEU A 51 12.68 -6.68 -6.62
N GLY A 52 13.03 -5.54 -6.03
CA GLY A 52 13.38 -4.32 -6.74
C GLY A 52 14.79 -4.34 -7.32
N LYS A 53 15.02 -3.47 -8.30
CA LYS A 53 16.38 -3.15 -8.76
C LYS A 53 17.04 -2.21 -7.75
N SER A 54 17.96 -2.73 -6.93
CA SER A 54 18.73 -1.90 -5.99
C SER A 54 19.63 -0.93 -6.76
N GLN A 55 19.66 0.32 -6.32
CA GLN A 55 20.56 1.36 -6.80
C GLN A 55 21.27 1.98 -5.63
N PHE A 56 22.57 1.79 -5.57
CA PHE A 56 23.43 2.40 -4.59
C PHE A 56 23.58 3.90 -4.83
N LEU A 57 23.41 4.71 -3.79
CA LEU A 57 23.63 6.15 -3.80
C LEU A 57 24.84 6.49 -2.90
N PRO A 58 26.00 6.88 -3.47
CA PRO A 58 27.18 7.23 -2.69
C PRO A 58 26.95 8.49 -1.84
N ALA A 59 27.55 8.54 -0.66
CA ALA A 59 27.52 9.71 0.20
C ALA A 59 28.09 10.95 -0.51
N GLY A 60 27.44 12.11 -0.31
CA GLY A 60 27.87 13.39 -0.92
C GLY A 60 27.47 13.62 -2.37
N HIS A 61 26.66 12.74 -2.98
CA HIS A 61 26.18 12.88 -4.38
C HIS A 61 24.75 13.40 -4.50
N GLY A 62 24.24 14.08 -3.49
CA GLY A 62 22.88 14.63 -3.48
C GLY A 62 21.86 13.65 -2.93
N ASP A 63 20.60 14.06 -2.92
CA ASP A 63 19.44 13.36 -2.35
C ASP A 63 18.53 12.72 -3.40
N SER A 64 18.90 12.76 -4.68
CA SER A 64 18.06 12.28 -5.76
C SER A 64 18.80 11.32 -6.68
N VAL A 65 18.11 10.26 -7.08
CA VAL A 65 18.57 9.26 -8.03
C VAL A 65 17.75 9.36 -9.32
N GLN A 66 18.44 9.28 -10.45
CA GLN A 66 17.82 9.30 -11.76
C GLN A 66 18.16 8.03 -12.54
N TRP A 67 17.13 7.21 -12.82
CA TRP A 67 17.27 6.09 -13.77
C TRP A 67 16.99 6.56 -15.18
N ARG A 68 17.91 6.23 -16.09
CA ARG A 68 17.76 6.54 -17.49
C ARG A 68 17.38 5.30 -18.26
N LYS A 69 16.42 5.41 -19.16
CA LYS A 69 16.01 4.34 -20.06
C LYS A 69 16.04 4.82 -21.50
N TRP A 70 16.49 3.94 -22.39
CA TRP A 70 16.48 4.19 -23.80
C TRP A 70 15.12 3.84 -24.40
N ASN A 71 14.64 4.68 -25.30
CA ASN A 71 13.42 4.39 -26.03
C ASN A 71 13.71 3.32 -27.09
N THR A 72 12.80 2.38 -27.23
CA THR A 72 12.92 1.32 -28.22
C THR A 72 12.76 1.90 -29.63
N PHE A 73 13.63 1.50 -30.55
CA PHE A 73 13.48 1.85 -31.96
C PHE A 73 12.25 1.18 -32.57
N GLU A 74 11.62 1.86 -33.50
CA GLU A 74 10.55 1.29 -34.30
C GLU A 74 11.13 0.28 -35.31
N LYS A 75 10.33 -0.72 -35.65
CA LYS A 75 10.73 -1.70 -36.64
C LYS A 75 10.76 -1.06 -38.03
N SER A 76 11.88 -1.18 -38.76
CA SER A 76 11.96 -0.79 -40.13
C SER A 76 11.40 -1.90 -41.00
N LEU A 77 10.21 -1.72 -41.54
CA LEU A 77 9.52 -2.69 -42.40
C LEU A 77 9.63 -2.33 -43.90
N THR A 78 10.22 -1.17 -44.19
CA THR A 78 10.35 -0.69 -45.56
C THR A 78 11.63 -1.25 -46.19
N PRO A 79 11.58 -1.93 -47.32
CA PRO A 79 12.77 -2.37 -48.03
C PRO A 79 13.65 -1.18 -48.46
N LEU A 80 14.95 -1.36 -48.39
CA LEU A 80 15.89 -0.32 -48.82
C LEU A 80 15.89 -0.24 -50.36
N ALA A 81 15.79 0.99 -50.89
CA ALA A 81 15.98 1.23 -52.31
C ALA A 81 17.47 1.39 -52.60
N GLU A 82 17.93 0.81 -53.71
CA GLU A 82 19.33 0.89 -54.12
C GLU A 82 19.74 2.36 -54.41
N GLY A 83 20.85 2.77 -53.81
CA GLY A 83 21.39 4.11 -53.98
C GLY A 83 20.68 5.22 -53.19
N VAL A 84 19.67 4.90 -52.35
CA VAL A 84 18.96 5.86 -51.53
C VAL A 84 19.31 5.68 -50.06
N ILE A 85 19.77 6.76 -49.44
CA ILE A 85 20.05 6.77 -47.99
C ILE A 85 18.72 6.83 -47.24
N PRO A 86 18.37 5.82 -46.37
CA PRO A 86 17.15 5.83 -45.60
C PRO A 86 17.17 6.94 -44.55
N SER A 87 16.00 7.45 -44.18
CA SER A 87 15.86 8.36 -43.06
C SER A 87 16.14 7.60 -41.75
N GLY A 88 17.16 8.05 -41.01
CA GLY A 88 17.51 7.44 -39.72
C GLY A 88 16.45 7.73 -38.64
N GLN A 89 16.33 6.81 -37.67
CA GLN A 89 15.50 7.02 -36.50
C GLN A 89 16.24 7.87 -35.44
N LYS A 90 15.51 8.70 -34.71
CA LYS A 90 16.06 9.47 -33.60
C LYS A 90 16.17 8.59 -32.35
N PHE A 91 17.35 8.62 -31.73
CA PHE A 91 17.59 7.95 -30.48
C PHE A 91 17.11 8.81 -29.32
N GLY A 92 16.08 8.36 -28.62
CA GLY A 92 15.48 9.06 -27.49
C GLY A 92 15.84 8.40 -26.15
N GLN A 93 15.94 9.22 -25.12
CA GLN A 93 16.15 8.80 -23.76
C GLN A 93 15.06 9.40 -22.87
N SER A 94 14.50 8.59 -21.97
CA SER A 94 13.62 9.05 -20.89
C SER A 94 14.27 8.77 -19.53
N ALA A 95 13.97 9.63 -18.56
CA ALA A 95 14.51 9.51 -17.22
C ALA A 95 13.38 9.44 -16.19
N VAL A 96 13.59 8.63 -15.16
CA VAL A 96 12.73 8.54 -13.97
C VAL A 96 13.58 8.95 -12.79
N SER A 97 13.17 9.98 -12.07
CA SER A 97 13.87 10.50 -10.89
C SER A 97 13.05 10.24 -9.63
N VAL A 98 13.75 10.05 -8.52
CA VAL A 98 13.17 9.95 -7.18
C VAL A 98 14.12 10.63 -6.19
N SER A 99 13.57 11.33 -5.20
CA SER A 99 14.32 11.86 -4.07
C SER A 99 14.22 10.90 -2.88
N VAL A 100 15.36 10.70 -2.22
CA VAL A 100 15.44 9.88 -1.01
C VAL A 100 14.88 10.66 0.16
N GLN A 101 14.12 9.98 1.02
CA GLN A 101 13.58 10.57 2.24
C GLN A 101 14.00 9.76 3.45
N GLN A 102 14.13 10.44 4.58
CA GLN A 102 14.50 9.85 5.85
C GLN A 102 13.25 9.49 6.64
N TYR A 103 13.22 8.26 7.15
CA TYR A 103 12.16 7.70 7.98
C TYR A 103 12.74 7.20 9.29
N GLY A 104 11.97 7.24 10.34
CA GLY A 104 12.37 6.72 11.64
C GLY A 104 11.33 6.98 12.70
N ASP A 105 11.39 6.19 13.74
CA ASP A 105 10.53 6.32 14.91
C ASP A 105 11.31 5.92 16.17
N TYR A 106 10.80 6.31 17.35
CA TYR A 106 11.45 5.99 18.62
C TYR A 106 10.45 5.78 19.74
N ALA A 107 10.80 4.91 20.68
CA ALA A 107 10.09 4.72 21.95
C ALA A 107 10.90 5.27 23.11
N ALA A 108 10.24 6.00 24.02
CA ALA A 108 10.84 6.48 25.25
C ALA A 108 10.47 5.56 26.42
N ILE A 109 11.47 5.12 27.16
CA ILE A 109 11.35 4.21 28.31
C ILE A 109 11.77 4.97 29.55
N SER A 110 10.91 4.98 30.58
CA SER A 110 11.26 5.63 31.85
C SER A 110 12.19 4.75 32.70
N ASP A 111 13.10 5.39 33.44
CA ASP A 111 14.02 4.73 34.37
C ASP A 111 13.29 3.90 35.43
N ARG A 112 12.14 4.38 35.90
CA ARG A 112 11.29 3.67 36.84
C ARG A 112 10.71 2.37 36.22
N LEU A 113 10.36 2.38 34.94
CA LEU A 113 9.88 1.19 34.25
C LEU A 113 11.03 0.17 34.11
N ASP A 114 12.19 0.60 33.68
CA ASP A 114 13.38 -0.26 33.52
C ASP A 114 13.82 -0.87 34.87
N LEU A 115 13.76 -0.09 35.95
CA LEU A 115 14.15 -0.55 37.30
C LEU A 115 13.16 -1.56 37.92
N HIS A 116 11.85 -1.45 37.61
CA HIS A 116 10.81 -2.27 38.22
C HIS A 116 10.26 -3.37 37.32
N ALA A 117 10.61 -3.38 36.04
CA ALA A 117 10.22 -4.43 35.13
C ALA A 117 10.90 -5.76 35.48
N VAL A 118 10.16 -6.85 35.36
CA VAL A 118 10.70 -8.20 35.55
C VAL A 118 11.52 -8.64 34.33
N ASP A 119 11.12 -8.17 33.15
CA ASP A 119 11.73 -8.48 31.86
C ASP A 119 12.63 -7.33 31.38
N ASN A 120 13.57 -7.64 30.48
CA ASN A 120 14.42 -6.63 29.86
C ASN A 120 13.60 -5.82 28.83
N VAL A 121 13.03 -4.70 29.27
CA VAL A 121 12.18 -3.83 28.46
C VAL A 121 12.94 -3.22 27.28
N LEU A 122 14.23 -2.90 27.48
CA LEU A 122 15.06 -2.30 26.44
C LEU A 122 15.30 -3.25 25.28
N LEU A 123 15.55 -4.54 25.57
CA LEU A 123 15.72 -5.57 24.54
C LEU A 123 14.43 -5.83 23.78
N GLY A 124 13.33 -5.99 24.49
CA GLY A 124 12.02 -6.17 23.86
C GLY A 124 11.61 -4.99 22.97
N ALA A 125 11.89 -3.76 23.43
CA ALA A 125 11.65 -2.57 22.61
C ALA A 125 12.54 -2.53 21.35
N ALA A 126 13.79 -3.02 21.46
CA ALA A 126 14.69 -3.11 20.32
C ALA A 126 14.20 -4.11 19.26
N GLU A 127 13.72 -5.28 19.69
CA GLU A 127 13.15 -6.31 18.81
C GLU A 127 11.91 -5.78 18.07
N GLU A 128 10.98 -5.17 18.79
CA GLU A 128 9.77 -4.61 18.18
C GLU A 128 10.06 -3.43 17.25
N MET A 129 11.01 -2.55 17.60
CA MET A 129 11.44 -1.45 16.73
C MET A 129 12.13 -1.98 15.46
N GLY A 130 12.88 -3.09 15.55
CA GLY A 130 13.46 -3.75 14.39
C GLY A 130 12.39 -4.29 13.44
N ALA A 131 11.37 -4.93 14.00
CA ALA A 131 10.23 -5.43 13.26
C ALA A 131 9.46 -4.29 12.57
N ALA A 132 9.12 -3.24 13.31
CA ALA A 132 8.41 -2.07 12.80
C ALA A 132 9.19 -1.34 11.70
N GLY A 133 10.51 -1.22 11.85
CA GLY A 133 11.37 -0.63 10.82
C GLY A 133 11.36 -1.42 9.51
N GLY A 134 11.40 -2.75 9.59
CA GLY A 134 11.29 -3.63 8.43
C GLY A 134 9.92 -3.50 7.73
N GLU A 135 8.84 -3.56 8.49
CA GLU A 135 7.48 -3.36 7.97
C GLU A 135 7.31 -1.98 7.32
N THR A 136 7.83 -0.92 7.94
CA THR A 136 7.79 0.43 7.38
C THR A 136 8.52 0.50 6.04
N ALA A 137 9.71 -0.07 5.91
CA ALA A 137 10.48 -0.06 4.68
C ALA A 137 9.74 -0.81 3.55
N ASP A 138 9.17 -1.97 3.84
CA ASP A 138 8.43 -2.78 2.87
C ASP A 138 7.10 -2.10 2.47
N THR A 139 6.41 -1.49 3.42
CA THR A 139 5.18 -0.71 3.21
C THR A 139 5.40 0.47 2.28
N LEU A 140 6.50 1.23 2.44
CA LEU A 140 6.83 2.35 1.57
C LEU A 140 7.03 1.90 0.12
N VAL A 141 7.75 0.81 -0.09
CA VAL A 141 7.92 0.22 -1.43
C VAL A 141 6.59 -0.26 -1.99
N ARG A 142 5.80 -0.99 -1.21
CA ARG A 142 4.46 -1.47 -1.59
C ARG A 142 3.54 -0.33 -2.02
N ASN A 143 3.50 0.75 -1.24
CA ASN A 143 2.64 1.90 -1.53
C ASN A 143 3.00 2.55 -2.87
N GLU A 144 4.30 2.70 -3.18
CA GLU A 144 4.71 3.15 -4.51
C GLU A 144 4.26 2.18 -5.61
N LEU A 145 4.37 0.86 -5.39
CA LEU A 145 3.91 -0.15 -6.36
C LEU A 145 2.39 -0.11 -6.58
N CYS A 146 1.63 0.25 -5.56
CA CYS A 146 0.17 0.42 -5.66
C CYS A 146 -0.24 1.61 -6.53
N THR A 147 0.66 2.56 -6.83
CA THR A 147 0.39 3.65 -7.79
C THR A 147 0.39 3.17 -9.25
N GLY A 148 0.79 1.92 -9.50
CA GLY A 148 0.83 1.32 -10.83
C GLY A 148 -0.54 1.34 -11.52
N THR A 149 -0.53 1.69 -12.82
CA THR A 149 -1.75 1.84 -13.63
C THR A 149 -2.22 0.56 -14.30
N SER A 150 -1.37 -0.47 -14.34
CA SER A 150 -1.71 -1.77 -14.94
C SER A 150 -2.46 -2.62 -13.91
N VAL A 151 -3.80 -2.64 -14.01
CA VAL A 151 -4.67 -3.38 -13.08
C VAL A 151 -5.53 -4.35 -13.87
N ILE A 152 -5.67 -5.57 -13.34
CA ILE A 152 -6.60 -6.59 -13.81
C ILE A 152 -7.53 -6.91 -12.63
N TYR A 153 -8.82 -6.89 -12.85
CA TYR A 153 -9.81 -7.27 -11.86
C TYR A 153 -10.17 -8.75 -12.04
N ALA A 154 -10.33 -9.47 -10.93
CA ALA A 154 -10.76 -10.86 -10.96
C ALA A 154 -12.17 -10.97 -11.56
N ASP A 155 -12.37 -11.92 -12.45
CA ASP A 155 -13.69 -12.14 -13.08
C ASP A 155 -14.74 -12.51 -12.04
N THR A 156 -15.97 -12.13 -12.33
CA THR A 156 -17.14 -12.57 -11.56
C THR A 156 -17.48 -14.01 -11.97
N LEU A 157 -17.30 -14.93 -11.05
CA LEU A 157 -17.57 -16.36 -11.25
C LEU A 157 -18.97 -16.72 -10.73
N GLY A 158 -19.67 -17.53 -11.50
CA GLY A 158 -20.90 -18.18 -11.04
C GLY A 158 -20.62 -19.35 -10.10
N SER A 159 -21.67 -19.90 -9.53
CA SER A 159 -21.58 -21.08 -8.66
C SER A 159 -21.08 -22.35 -9.40
N ASP A 160 -21.18 -22.38 -10.70
CA ASP A 160 -20.68 -23.40 -11.61
C ASP A 160 -19.25 -23.14 -12.10
N GLY A 161 -18.60 -22.04 -11.66
CA GLY A 161 -17.27 -21.60 -12.09
C GLY A 161 -17.26 -20.88 -13.44
N ALA A 162 -18.43 -20.68 -14.10
CA ALA A 162 -18.51 -19.93 -15.33
C ALA A 162 -18.30 -18.43 -15.11
N VAL A 163 -17.63 -17.77 -16.05
CA VAL A 163 -17.44 -16.32 -16.01
C VAL A 163 -18.75 -15.61 -16.35
N LEU A 164 -19.33 -14.91 -15.40
CA LEU A 164 -20.55 -14.12 -15.57
C LEU A 164 -20.28 -12.70 -16.05
N GLY A 165 -19.08 -12.17 -15.77
CA GLY A 165 -18.69 -10.82 -16.17
C GLY A 165 -17.28 -10.50 -15.76
N THR A 166 -16.71 -9.43 -16.33
CA THR A 166 -15.38 -8.91 -16.00
C THR A 166 -15.55 -7.52 -15.43
N PRO A 167 -15.25 -7.30 -14.14
CA PRO A 167 -15.30 -5.97 -13.53
C PRO A 167 -14.32 -5.01 -14.21
N THR A 168 -14.69 -3.74 -14.27
CA THR A 168 -13.85 -2.66 -14.83
C THR A 168 -13.29 -1.74 -13.75
N SER A 169 -13.77 -1.87 -12.52
CA SER A 169 -13.35 -1.07 -11.39
C SER A 169 -13.37 -1.91 -10.10
N ARG A 170 -12.60 -1.46 -9.11
CA ARG A 170 -12.50 -2.12 -7.80
C ARG A 170 -13.87 -2.25 -7.10
N CYS A 171 -14.69 -1.20 -7.19
CA CYS A 171 -16.01 -1.18 -6.56
C CYS A 171 -17.00 -2.23 -7.08
N GLN A 172 -16.72 -2.86 -8.21
CA GLN A 172 -17.55 -3.94 -8.76
C GLN A 172 -17.12 -5.32 -8.27
N LEU A 173 -16.03 -5.41 -7.53
CA LEU A 173 -15.56 -6.67 -6.96
C LEU A 173 -16.44 -7.07 -5.76
N ARG A 174 -16.82 -8.34 -5.70
CA ARG A 174 -17.70 -8.90 -4.67
C ARG A 174 -17.03 -10.07 -3.98
N ALA A 175 -17.10 -10.10 -2.65
CA ALA A 175 -16.52 -11.16 -1.84
C ALA A 175 -16.97 -12.57 -2.25
N ASP A 176 -18.21 -12.73 -2.69
CA ASP A 176 -18.77 -14.03 -3.03
C ASP A 176 -18.25 -14.57 -4.38
N ASN A 177 -17.94 -13.70 -5.36
CA ASN A 177 -17.81 -14.10 -6.74
C ASN A 177 -16.48 -13.72 -7.41
N ASN A 178 -15.74 -12.73 -6.89
CA ASN A 178 -14.53 -12.21 -7.52
C ASN A 178 -13.26 -12.69 -6.80
N ARG A 179 -13.04 -14.00 -6.81
CA ARG A 179 -11.86 -14.62 -6.18
C ARG A 179 -10.70 -14.73 -7.16
N LEU A 180 -9.48 -14.80 -6.63
CA LEU A 180 -8.32 -15.08 -7.46
C LEU A 180 -8.42 -16.51 -8.01
N SER A 181 -8.49 -16.62 -9.33
CA SER A 181 -8.56 -17.90 -10.05
C SER A 181 -7.27 -18.16 -10.84
N PRO A 182 -6.98 -19.42 -11.21
CA PRO A 182 -5.88 -19.75 -12.11
C PRO A 182 -5.96 -19.02 -13.47
N ASP A 183 -7.17 -18.72 -13.95
CA ASP A 183 -7.35 -17.94 -15.17
C ASP A 183 -6.90 -16.49 -15.01
N ALA A 184 -7.19 -15.86 -13.88
CA ALA A 184 -6.70 -14.51 -13.58
C ALA A 184 -5.16 -14.46 -13.53
N VAL A 185 -4.52 -15.50 -12.98
CA VAL A 185 -3.05 -15.67 -13.00
C VAL A 185 -2.54 -15.79 -14.42
N ASN A 186 -3.20 -16.60 -15.24
CA ASN A 186 -2.84 -16.76 -16.67
C ASN A 186 -3.03 -15.45 -17.46
N LYS A 187 -4.05 -14.66 -17.18
CA LYS A 187 -4.23 -13.32 -17.74
C LYS A 187 -3.06 -12.40 -17.39
N ALA A 188 -2.64 -12.38 -16.11
CA ALA A 188 -1.50 -11.59 -15.64
C ALA A 188 -0.19 -12.05 -16.31
N TYR A 189 0.06 -13.35 -16.38
CA TYR A 189 1.21 -13.92 -17.09
C TYR A 189 1.22 -13.52 -18.57
N THR A 190 0.07 -13.66 -19.25
CA THR A 190 -0.07 -13.32 -20.66
C THR A 190 0.14 -11.82 -20.90
N PHE A 191 -0.35 -10.96 -19.99
CA PHE A 191 -0.10 -9.53 -20.05
C PHE A 191 1.40 -9.22 -20.02
N LEU A 192 2.14 -9.75 -19.04
CA LEU A 192 3.58 -9.54 -18.92
C LEU A 192 4.35 -10.07 -20.14
N LYS A 193 3.97 -11.24 -20.66
CA LYS A 193 4.54 -11.81 -21.88
C LYS A 193 4.28 -10.94 -23.11
N LYS A 194 3.06 -10.46 -23.30
CA LYS A 194 2.68 -9.56 -24.38
C LYS A 194 3.50 -8.26 -24.35
N GLN A 195 3.79 -7.76 -23.15
CA GLN A 195 4.62 -6.58 -22.94
C GLN A 195 6.13 -6.88 -23.04
N LYS A 196 6.52 -8.14 -23.31
CA LYS A 196 7.91 -8.60 -23.37
C LYS A 196 8.70 -8.29 -22.08
N ALA A 197 8.05 -8.40 -20.92
CA ALA A 197 8.72 -8.25 -19.64
C ALA A 197 9.79 -9.33 -19.47
N PRO A 198 11.01 -8.99 -19.03
CA PRO A 198 12.03 -9.99 -18.75
C PRO A 198 11.65 -10.81 -17.52
N PHE A 199 12.06 -12.08 -17.52
CA PHE A 199 11.86 -12.97 -16.38
C PHE A 199 12.88 -12.73 -15.27
N PHE A 200 12.55 -13.16 -14.08
CA PHE A 200 13.50 -13.42 -13.01
C PHE A 200 14.28 -14.72 -13.28
N GLU A 201 15.04 -15.16 -12.31
CA GLU A 201 15.76 -16.44 -12.40
C GLU A 201 14.81 -17.61 -12.62
N GLY A 202 15.26 -18.62 -13.36
CA GLY A 202 14.46 -19.79 -13.67
C GLY A 202 13.36 -19.58 -14.72
N ASN A 203 13.40 -18.47 -15.45
CA ASN A 203 12.45 -18.17 -16.52
C ASN A 203 11.01 -17.99 -16.06
N LYS A 204 10.81 -17.40 -14.86
CA LYS A 204 9.53 -17.21 -14.18
C LYS A 204 9.31 -15.75 -13.80
N TYR A 205 8.06 -15.38 -13.69
CA TYR A 205 7.66 -14.13 -13.03
C TYR A 205 7.46 -14.40 -11.53
N VAL A 206 7.46 -13.33 -10.74
CA VAL A 206 7.21 -13.41 -9.31
C VAL A 206 5.92 -12.69 -8.99
N ALA A 207 5.11 -13.27 -8.11
CA ALA A 207 3.90 -12.66 -7.59
C ALA A 207 3.95 -12.62 -6.07
N VAL A 208 3.61 -11.45 -5.48
CA VAL A 208 3.41 -11.33 -4.04
C VAL A 208 1.92 -11.35 -3.76
N ILE A 209 1.49 -12.25 -2.90
CA ILE A 209 0.10 -12.57 -2.60
C ILE A 209 -0.17 -12.52 -1.10
N HIS A 210 -1.39 -12.10 -0.71
CA HIS A 210 -1.83 -12.12 0.68
C HIS A 210 -2.29 -13.53 1.11
N PRO A 211 -2.08 -13.95 2.38
CA PRO A 211 -2.52 -15.26 2.89
C PRO A 211 -4.00 -15.57 2.67
N SER A 212 -4.89 -14.58 2.83
CA SER A 212 -6.33 -14.74 2.60
C SER A 212 -6.65 -15.15 1.16
N VAL A 213 -5.93 -14.57 0.18
CA VAL A 213 -6.11 -14.92 -1.24
C VAL A 213 -5.46 -16.25 -1.60
N THR A 214 -4.36 -16.59 -0.90
CA THR A 214 -3.71 -17.90 -1.04
C THR A 214 -4.68 -19.04 -0.70
N TYR A 215 -5.53 -18.85 0.31
CA TYR A 215 -6.56 -19.82 0.68
C TYR A 215 -7.49 -20.11 -0.52
N ASP A 216 -7.95 -19.08 -1.22
CA ASP A 216 -8.83 -19.25 -2.39
C ASP A 216 -8.11 -19.97 -3.55
N LEU A 217 -6.86 -19.58 -3.82
CA LEU A 217 -6.07 -20.20 -4.87
C LEU A 217 -5.82 -21.70 -4.60
N ARG A 218 -5.48 -22.05 -3.35
CA ARG A 218 -5.27 -23.44 -2.93
C ARG A 218 -6.55 -24.26 -2.91
N SER A 219 -7.69 -23.64 -2.73
CA SER A 219 -9.00 -24.32 -2.72
C SER A 219 -9.51 -24.61 -4.13
N ASN A 220 -8.88 -24.06 -5.17
CA ASN A 220 -9.28 -24.27 -6.55
C ASN A 220 -8.88 -25.68 -7.06
N PRO A 221 -9.79 -26.43 -7.70
CA PRO A 221 -9.51 -27.77 -8.20
C PRO A 221 -8.32 -27.84 -9.19
N ASP A 222 -8.19 -26.84 -10.06
CA ASP A 222 -7.12 -26.75 -11.06
C ASP A 222 -5.74 -26.62 -10.40
N TRP A 223 -5.65 -25.86 -9.30
CA TRP A 223 -4.44 -25.77 -8.49
C TRP A 223 -4.08 -27.13 -7.88
N LEU A 224 -5.05 -27.82 -7.31
CA LEU A 224 -4.84 -29.13 -6.69
C LEU A 224 -4.39 -30.20 -7.69
N GLU A 225 -4.94 -30.18 -8.92
CA GLU A 225 -4.55 -31.14 -9.97
C GLU A 225 -3.11 -30.93 -10.43
N VAL A 226 -2.70 -29.70 -10.68
CA VAL A 226 -1.31 -29.36 -11.07
C VAL A 226 -0.31 -29.82 -10.03
N HIS A 227 -0.61 -29.65 -8.75
CA HIS A 227 0.28 -30.03 -7.63
C HIS A 227 0.32 -31.54 -7.35
N LYS A 228 -0.69 -32.32 -7.77
CA LYS A 228 -0.64 -33.79 -7.69
C LYS A 228 0.42 -34.41 -8.58
N TYR A 229 0.77 -33.76 -9.69
CA TYR A 229 1.75 -34.26 -10.66
C TYR A 229 3.13 -33.62 -10.50
N ALA A 230 3.25 -32.51 -9.77
CA ALA A 230 4.53 -31.90 -9.47
C ALA A 230 5.27 -32.71 -8.40
N ALA A 231 6.47 -33.19 -8.71
CA ALA A 231 7.33 -33.80 -7.70
C ALA A 231 7.54 -32.79 -6.55
N ASN A 232 7.35 -33.26 -5.30
CA ASN A 232 7.55 -32.47 -4.08
C ASN A 232 8.99 -31.93 -4.06
N ARG A 233 9.21 -30.76 -4.65
CA ARG A 233 10.38 -29.96 -4.35
C ARG A 233 10.03 -29.17 -3.09
N GLU A 234 10.85 -29.33 -2.08
CA GLU A 234 10.72 -28.57 -0.83
C GLU A 234 10.64 -27.08 -1.14
N ILE A 235 9.55 -26.48 -0.72
CA ILE A 235 9.23 -25.08 -0.93
C ILE A 235 10.08 -24.30 0.08
N PHE A 236 10.88 -23.34 -0.40
CA PHE A 236 11.59 -22.42 0.47
C PHE A 236 10.61 -21.64 1.36
N ALA A 237 11.07 -21.22 2.53
CA ALA A 237 10.24 -20.48 3.47
C ALA A 237 9.54 -19.29 2.80
N GLY A 238 8.20 -19.28 2.82
CA GLY A 238 7.36 -18.25 2.20
C GLY A 238 6.95 -18.51 0.74
N GLU A 239 7.48 -19.54 0.07
CA GLU A 239 6.98 -19.94 -1.26
C GLU A 239 5.76 -20.84 -1.13
N ILE A 240 4.70 -20.52 -1.88
CA ILE A 240 3.47 -21.32 -1.90
C ILE A 240 3.53 -22.39 -3.00
N GLY A 241 4.26 -22.10 -4.07
CA GLY A 241 4.35 -22.92 -5.27
C GLY A 241 4.39 -22.12 -6.54
N GLU A 242 4.20 -22.79 -7.66
CA GLU A 242 4.24 -22.24 -9.00
C GLU A 242 2.99 -22.57 -9.80
N LEU A 243 2.46 -21.60 -10.50
CA LEU A 243 1.34 -21.78 -11.40
C LEU A 243 1.57 -20.94 -12.68
N HIS A 244 1.36 -21.55 -13.86
CA HIS A 244 1.50 -20.89 -15.17
C HIS A 244 2.82 -20.11 -15.37
N GLY A 245 3.94 -20.58 -14.77
CA GLY A 245 5.23 -19.89 -14.87
C GLY A 245 5.35 -18.65 -14.00
N VAL A 246 4.52 -18.54 -12.98
CA VAL A 246 4.59 -17.54 -11.91
C VAL A 246 4.91 -18.24 -10.60
N ARG A 247 5.91 -17.70 -9.88
CA ARG A 247 6.30 -18.12 -8.53
C ARG A 247 5.61 -17.20 -7.52
N PHE A 248 4.91 -17.79 -6.56
CA PHE A 248 4.18 -17.05 -5.55
C PHE A 248 4.97 -16.95 -4.26
N VAL A 249 5.05 -15.73 -3.73
CA VAL A 249 5.62 -15.40 -2.42
C VAL A 249 4.50 -14.84 -1.55
N GLU A 250 4.31 -15.41 -0.37
CA GLU A 250 3.27 -14.98 0.56
C GLU A 250 3.78 -13.86 1.46
N SER A 251 2.96 -12.82 1.62
CA SER A 251 3.24 -11.69 2.50
C SER A 251 1.96 -11.18 3.14
N THR A 252 1.99 -10.96 4.44
CA THR A 252 0.94 -10.24 5.17
C THR A 252 0.87 -8.78 4.77
N GLU A 253 1.99 -8.23 4.29
CA GLU A 253 2.11 -6.86 3.81
C GLU A 253 1.65 -6.68 2.35
N ALA A 254 1.12 -7.71 1.70
CA ALA A 254 0.49 -7.54 0.38
C ALA A 254 -0.70 -6.58 0.48
N PRO A 255 -0.90 -5.68 -0.51
CA PRO A 255 -1.84 -4.57 -0.36
C PRO A 255 -3.28 -5.04 -0.17
N ILE A 256 -3.93 -4.48 0.83
CA ILE A 256 -5.35 -4.63 1.13
C ILE A 256 -6.01 -3.27 0.93
N PHE A 257 -7.03 -3.23 0.10
CA PHE A 257 -7.83 -2.03 -0.14
C PHE A 257 -9.18 -2.22 0.54
N ASN A 258 -9.33 -1.62 1.69
CA ASN A 258 -10.59 -1.59 2.42
C ASN A 258 -10.75 -0.20 3.02
N GLY A 259 -11.78 0.50 2.63
CA GLY A 259 -12.09 1.79 3.23
C GLY A 259 -12.65 1.56 4.62
N GLY A 260 -12.01 2.08 5.65
CA GLY A 260 -12.59 2.16 6.98
C GLY A 260 -13.97 2.88 6.93
N PRO A 261 -14.82 2.74 7.95
CA PRO A 261 -16.16 3.30 7.95
C PRO A 261 -16.14 4.82 7.70
N LEU A 262 -17.10 5.32 6.93
CA LEU A 262 -17.26 6.75 6.70
C LEU A 262 -17.95 7.45 7.89
N TYR A 263 -18.73 6.70 8.68
CA TYR A 263 -19.45 7.25 9.84
C TYR A 263 -19.12 6.53 11.15
N THR A 264 -19.62 5.33 11.37
CA THR A 264 -19.34 4.50 12.55
C THR A 264 -19.13 3.05 12.10
N GLU A 265 -18.56 2.21 12.96
CA GLU A 265 -18.38 0.79 12.67
C GLU A 265 -19.73 0.07 12.49
N GLU A 266 -20.76 0.46 13.25
CA GLU A 266 -22.11 -0.09 13.13
C GLU A 266 -22.82 0.37 11.85
N GLN A 267 -22.52 1.58 11.39
CA GLN A 267 -23.06 2.18 10.17
C GLN A 267 -21.88 2.71 9.33
N PRO A 268 -21.22 1.89 8.53
CA PRO A 268 -20.01 2.28 7.80
C PRO A 268 -20.25 3.25 6.63
N HIS A 269 -21.49 3.48 6.26
CA HIS A 269 -21.90 4.33 5.15
C HIS A 269 -22.55 5.64 5.62
N LEU A 270 -22.56 6.64 4.75
CA LEU A 270 -23.31 7.88 4.91
C LEU A 270 -24.58 7.82 4.06
N THR A 271 -25.71 8.22 4.64
CA THR A 271 -27.00 8.24 3.93
C THR A 271 -27.26 9.64 3.35
N VAL A 272 -27.62 9.70 2.09
CA VAL A 272 -27.93 10.96 1.42
C VAL A 272 -29.33 11.43 1.84
N ALA A 273 -29.46 12.69 2.26
CA ALA A 273 -30.74 13.34 2.47
C ALA A 273 -31.12 14.22 1.29
N ALA A 274 -30.19 14.90 0.66
CA ALA A 274 -30.40 15.72 -0.53
C ALA A 274 -29.07 15.98 -1.25
N SER A 275 -29.13 16.31 -2.54
CA SER A 275 -27.96 16.77 -3.30
C SER A 275 -28.25 18.09 -4.03
N VAL A 276 -27.20 18.89 -4.23
CA VAL A 276 -27.25 20.14 -4.98
C VAL A 276 -26.05 20.18 -5.93
N THR A 277 -26.32 20.28 -7.24
CA THR A 277 -25.31 20.23 -8.30
C THR A 277 -24.66 21.58 -8.62
N ASN A 278 -25.14 22.69 -8.08
CA ASN A 278 -24.69 24.03 -8.45
C ASN A 278 -24.55 24.98 -7.25
N ASP A 279 -23.92 24.51 -6.18
CA ASP A 279 -23.69 25.31 -4.99
C ASP A 279 -22.32 25.96 -5.05
N SER A 280 -22.25 27.30 -5.14
CA SER A 280 -21.02 28.08 -5.23
C SER A 280 -20.40 28.40 -3.86
N SER A 281 -21.04 28.01 -2.74
CA SER A 281 -20.57 28.35 -1.39
C SER A 281 -19.30 27.56 -0.98
N ALA A 282 -19.01 26.44 -1.63
CA ALA A 282 -17.81 25.65 -1.36
C ALA A 282 -16.50 26.39 -1.67
N ALA A 283 -16.46 27.19 -2.72
CA ALA A 283 -15.25 27.91 -3.10
C ALA A 283 -14.79 28.90 -2.02
N ALA A 284 -15.72 29.45 -1.24
CA ALA A 284 -15.42 30.37 -0.15
C ALA A 284 -14.86 29.67 1.10
N VAL A 285 -15.17 28.39 1.31
CA VAL A 285 -14.83 27.65 2.53
C VAL A 285 -13.54 26.81 2.36
N TYR A 286 -13.37 26.16 1.20
CA TYR A 286 -12.31 25.18 0.99
C TYR A 286 -11.31 25.57 -0.10
N GLY A 287 -11.50 26.70 -0.77
CA GLY A 287 -10.63 27.14 -1.87
C GLY A 287 -10.71 26.26 -3.14
N VAL A 288 -11.64 25.30 -3.16
CA VAL A 288 -11.83 24.36 -4.27
C VAL A 288 -13.04 24.80 -5.08
N ALA A 289 -12.93 24.79 -6.40
CA ALA A 289 -14.01 25.20 -7.32
C ALA A 289 -15.12 24.14 -7.47
N THR A 290 -15.37 23.33 -6.44
CA THR A 290 -16.45 22.33 -6.47
C THR A 290 -17.80 22.98 -6.27
N LYS A 291 -18.80 22.49 -7.00
CA LYS A 291 -20.18 22.93 -6.93
C LYS A 291 -21.12 21.84 -6.43
N TYR A 292 -20.61 20.67 -6.17
CA TYR A 292 -21.39 19.49 -5.83
C TYR A 292 -21.47 19.31 -4.33
N ARG A 293 -22.64 19.58 -3.76
CA ARG A 293 -22.91 19.45 -2.33
C ARG A 293 -23.91 18.33 -2.08
N VAL A 294 -23.63 17.52 -1.10
CA VAL A 294 -24.53 16.49 -0.59
C VAL A 294 -24.88 16.79 0.86
N THR A 295 -26.15 16.73 1.18
CA THR A 295 -26.66 16.82 2.55
C THR A 295 -26.84 15.41 3.09
N LEU A 296 -26.28 15.14 4.25
CA LEU A 296 -26.35 13.84 4.90
C LEU A 296 -27.57 13.75 5.82
N ALA A 297 -28.05 12.54 6.03
CA ALA A 297 -29.05 12.25 7.04
C ALA A 297 -28.43 12.28 8.46
N GLU A 298 -27.19 11.83 8.57
CA GLU A 298 -26.45 11.73 9.82
C GLU A 298 -25.89 13.09 10.26
N THR A 299 -25.68 13.22 11.57
CA THR A 299 -24.96 14.35 12.19
C THR A 299 -23.55 13.93 12.50
N LEU A 300 -22.59 14.63 11.91
CA LEU A 300 -21.14 14.35 12.09
C LEU A 300 -20.57 15.20 13.23
N SER A 301 -19.63 14.64 13.97
CA SER A 301 -18.75 15.42 14.83
C SER A 301 -17.69 16.17 14.00
N ALA A 302 -17.03 17.16 14.59
CA ALA A 302 -15.97 17.89 13.90
C ALA A 302 -14.82 16.97 13.48
N GLN A 303 -14.41 16.02 14.34
CA GLN A 303 -13.35 15.05 14.05
C GLN A 303 -13.74 14.09 12.90
N GLN A 304 -14.99 13.61 12.89
CA GLN A 304 -15.50 12.78 11.78
C GLN A 304 -15.52 13.57 10.47
N GLY A 305 -15.90 14.84 10.51
CA GLY A 305 -15.90 15.69 9.33
C GLY A 305 -14.51 15.93 8.75
N GLU A 306 -13.51 16.15 9.61
CA GLU A 306 -12.10 16.28 9.20
C GLU A 306 -11.55 14.96 8.61
N ALA A 307 -11.90 13.83 9.22
CA ALA A 307 -11.49 12.51 8.76
C ALA A 307 -12.11 12.11 7.40
N LEU A 308 -13.22 12.72 6.99
CA LEU A 308 -13.85 12.46 5.69
C LEU A 308 -13.17 13.19 4.53
N VAL A 309 -12.48 14.29 4.78
CA VAL A 309 -11.84 15.09 3.73
C VAL A 309 -10.69 14.33 3.10
N GLY A 310 -10.68 14.24 1.76
CA GLY A 310 -9.70 13.47 0.98
C GLY A 310 -10.04 12.00 0.80
N ARG A 311 -11.11 11.50 1.45
CA ARG A 311 -11.55 10.12 1.27
C ARG A 311 -12.38 9.94 0.01
N ARG A 312 -12.31 8.73 -0.54
CA ARG A 312 -13.17 8.31 -1.64
C ARG A 312 -14.39 7.58 -1.12
N ALA A 313 -15.53 7.80 -1.77
CA ALA A 313 -16.79 7.15 -1.47
C ALA A 313 -17.38 6.52 -2.73
N HIS A 314 -17.92 5.31 -2.60
CA HIS A 314 -18.74 4.70 -3.65
C HIS A 314 -20.17 5.21 -3.52
N VAL A 315 -20.73 5.66 -4.62
CA VAL A 315 -22.13 6.05 -4.72
C VAL A 315 -22.97 4.79 -4.95
N TYR A 316 -23.81 4.45 -3.99
CA TYR A 316 -24.81 3.39 -4.11
C TYR A 316 -26.17 4.01 -4.46
N ASP A 317 -26.66 3.69 -5.64
CA ASP A 317 -28.00 4.08 -6.11
C ASP A 317 -29.03 3.09 -5.57
N ALA A 318 -29.82 3.53 -4.62
CA ALA A 318 -30.84 2.70 -3.99
C ALA A 318 -32.00 2.34 -4.95
N SER A 319 -32.23 3.15 -5.97
CA SER A 319 -33.28 2.91 -6.98
C SER A 319 -32.85 1.83 -7.97
N ALA A 320 -31.57 1.78 -8.33
CA ALA A 320 -31.03 0.77 -9.21
C ALA A 320 -30.55 -0.48 -8.42
N GLY A 321 -30.38 -0.36 -7.11
CA GLY A 321 -29.82 -1.43 -6.26
C GLY A 321 -28.37 -1.77 -6.59
N ALA A 322 -27.60 -0.80 -7.11
CA ALA A 322 -26.25 -1.03 -7.62
C ALA A 322 -25.31 0.16 -7.33
N LEU A 323 -24.00 -0.11 -7.36
CA LEU A 323 -22.99 0.93 -7.32
C LEU A 323 -22.93 1.68 -8.65
N ALA A 324 -22.98 3.01 -8.57
CA ALA A 324 -22.99 3.89 -9.74
C ALA A 324 -21.60 4.42 -10.09
N GLY A 325 -20.69 4.54 -9.12
CA GLY A 325 -19.34 5.04 -9.33
C GLY A 325 -18.68 5.51 -8.04
N THR A 326 -17.53 6.15 -8.17
CA THR A 326 -16.73 6.63 -7.03
C THR A 326 -16.59 8.14 -7.11
N VAL A 327 -16.68 8.81 -5.96
CA VAL A 327 -16.51 10.26 -5.81
C VAL A 327 -15.49 10.54 -4.70
N GLU A 328 -14.80 11.68 -4.78
CA GLU A 328 -13.87 12.13 -3.75
C GLU A 328 -14.53 13.22 -2.89
N ILE A 329 -14.41 13.11 -1.57
CA ILE A 329 -14.93 14.10 -0.62
C ILE A 329 -13.83 15.14 -0.38
N VAL A 330 -14.04 16.37 -0.84
CA VAL A 330 -13.05 17.45 -0.74
C VAL A 330 -13.29 18.39 0.43
N GLY A 331 -14.45 18.30 1.06
CA GLY A 331 -14.77 19.13 2.21
C GLY A 331 -15.99 18.63 2.98
N CYS A 332 -16.04 19.00 4.26
CA CYS A 332 -17.15 18.66 5.15
C CYS A 332 -17.50 19.85 6.05
N THR A 333 -18.79 20.12 6.21
CA THR A 333 -19.32 21.10 7.19
C THR A 333 -20.24 20.36 8.14
N PRO A 334 -19.73 19.79 9.24
CA PRO A 334 -20.49 18.93 10.15
C PRO A 334 -21.75 19.57 10.72
N ALA A 335 -21.68 20.84 11.11
CA ALA A 335 -22.81 21.58 11.70
C ALA A 335 -24.04 21.66 10.76
N SER A 336 -23.83 21.69 9.45
CA SER A 336 -24.85 21.73 8.43
C SER A 336 -25.15 20.37 7.79
N ARG A 337 -24.38 19.34 8.19
CA ARG A 337 -24.42 17.99 7.60
C ARG A 337 -24.12 17.98 6.09
N TYR A 338 -23.23 18.90 5.66
CA TYR A 338 -22.84 19.02 4.26
C TYR A 338 -21.50 18.38 4.01
N ILE A 339 -21.41 17.63 2.92
CA ILE A 339 -20.14 17.23 2.32
C ILE A 339 -20.05 17.79 0.89
N TRP A 340 -18.84 18.03 0.46
CA TRP A 340 -18.52 18.57 -0.84
C TRP A 340 -17.76 17.53 -1.65
N LEU A 341 -18.21 17.27 -2.87
CA LEU A 341 -17.59 16.32 -3.79
C LEU A 341 -16.71 17.06 -4.79
N ALA A 342 -15.59 16.43 -5.19
CA ALA A 342 -14.67 16.99 -6.19
C ALA A 342 -15.34 17.12 -7.56
N GLU A 343 -16.18 16.16 -7.90
CA GLU A 343 -16.86 16.04 -9.18
C GLU A 343 -18.35 15.67 -9.00
N GLU A 344 -19.11 15.78 -10.06
CA GLU A 344 -20.53 15.40 -10.05
C GLU A 344 -20.68 13.91 -9.82
N ALA A 345 -21.58 13.55 -8.92
CA ALA A 345 -21.90 12.14 -8.73
C ALA A 345 -22.46 11.53 -10.03
N PRO A 346 -22.08 10.29 -10.35
CA PRO A 346 -22.47 9.63 -11.61
C PRO A 346 -24.00 9.44 -11.75
N VAL A 347 -24.73 9.59 -10.65
CA VAL A 347 -26.21 9.59 -10.60
C VAL A 347 -26.71 10.76 -9.77
N VAL A 348 -27.94 11.19 -10.03
CA VAL A 348 -28.60 12.22 -9.22
C VAL A 348 -28.94 11.62 -7.85
N LEU A 349 -28.19 12.02 -6.84
CA LEU A 349 -28.33 11.51 -5.47
C LEU A 349 -29.67 11.93 -4.85
N SER A 350 -30.42 10.96 -4.36
CA SER A 350 -31.77 11.12 -3.79
C SER A 350 -31.83 10.68 -2.33
N GLY A 351 -32.48 11.45 -1.50
CA GLY A 351 -32.78 11.15 -0.10
C GLY A 351 -34.22 10.64 0.11
N ALA A 352 -34.83 9.99 -0.87
CA ALA A 352 -36.18 9.52 -0.75
C ALA A 352 -36.38 8.55 0.41
N ALA A 353 -37.42 8.71 1.20
CA ALA A 353 -37.72 7.87 2.35
C ALA A 353 -37.86 6.38 1.91
N GLY A 354 -37.03 5.49 2.47
CA GLY A 354 -37.04 4.06 2.15
C GLY A 354 -36.21 3.66 0.94
N ALA A 355 -35.68 4.64 0.17
CA ALA A 355 -34.80 4.41 -0.98
C ALA A 355 -33.74 5.52 -1.08
N ALA A 356 -33.16 5.93 0.06
CA ALA A 356 -32.11 6.93 0.09
C ALA A 356 -30.80 6.33 -0.43
N ASP A 357 -30.13 7.07 -1.31
CA ASP A 357 -28.82 6.71 -1.79
C ASP A 357 -27.78 6.77 -0.68
N LYS A 358 -26.72 6.01 -0.83
CA LYS A 358 -25.67 5.88 0.19
C LYS A 358 -24.30 6.16 -0.40
N LEU A 359 -23.45 6.69 0.45
CA LEU A 359 -22.02 6.77 0.19
C LEU A 359 -21.32 5.70 1.02
N LEU A 360 -20.78 4.71 0.35
CA LEU A 360 -20.04 3.61 0.96
C LEU A 360 -18.54 3.91 0.97
N PRO A 361 -17.73 3.34 1.87
CA PRO A 361 -16.27 3.47 1.80
C PRO A 361 -15.73 3.09 0.42
N GLY A 362 -14.97 4.00 -0.21
CA GLY A 362 -14.65 3.94 -1.64
C GLY A 362 -13.38 3.21 -2.02
N GLU A 363 -12.69 2.61 -1.08
CA GLU A 363 -11.41 1.94 -1.31
C GLU A 363 -11.50 0.41 -1.35
N GLY A 364 -12.63 -0.15 -0.99
CA GLY A 364 -12.93 -1.58 -1.04
C GLY A 364 -13.82 -2.00 -2.21
N GLY A 365 -14.22 -3.27 -2.20
CA GLY A 365 -15.24 -3.84 -3.06
C GLY A 365 -16.64 -3.73 -2.46
N ASP A 366 -17.60 -4.37 -3.11
CA ASP A 366 -19.00 -4.43 -2.68
C ASP A 366 -19.32 -5.83 -2.11
N SER A 367 -20.15 -5.87 -1.09
CA SER A 367 -20.77 -7.11 -0.62
C SER A 367 -22.24 -6.86 -0.32
N SER A 368 -23.03 -7.93 -0.20
CA SER A 368 -24.45 -7.83 0.20
C SER A 368 -24.65 -7.22 1.59
N GLN A 369 -23.57 -7.14 2.39
CA GLN A 369 -23.59 -6.65 3.77
C GLN A 369 -22.80 -5.35 3.96
N GLY A 370 -22.24 -4.77 2.88
CA GLY A 370 -21.45 -3.54 2.94
C GLY A 370 -20.12 -3.66 2.16
N PRO A 371 -19.19 -2.75 2.36
CA PRO A 371 -17.89 -2.80 1.68
C PRO A 371 -17.10 -4.04 2.11
N CYS A 372 -16.33 -4.61 1.19
CA CYS A 372 -15.46 -5.73 1.45
C CYS A 372 -14.01 -5.43 1.09
N ALA A 373 -13.09 -6.13 1.76
CA ALA A 373 -11.66 -6.02 1.48
C ALA A 373 -11.33 -6.54 0.08
N VAL A 374 -10.52 -5.78 -0.64
CA VAL A 374 -9.96 -6.15 -1.94
C VAL A 374 -8.46 -6.30 -1.79
N TYR A 375 -7.96 -7.45 -2.18
CA TYR A 375 -6.55 -7.79 -2.10
C TYR A 375 -5.86 -7.56 -3.43
N GLY A 376 -4.72 -6.90 -3.38
CA GLY A 376 -3.88 -6.67 -4.54
C GLY A 376 -2.76 -7.70 -4.64
N THR A 377 -2.86 -8.64 -5.55
CA THR A 377 -1.75 -9.53 -5.88
C THR A 377 -0.86 -8.84 -6.91
N LEU A 378 0.40 -8.60 -6.56
CA LEU A 378 1.34 -7.88 -7.40
C LEU A 378 2.22 -8.85 -8.19
N PHE A 379 2.16 -8.80 -9.51
CA PHE A 379 2.97 -9.60 -10.42
C PHE A 379 4.09 -8.76 -11.03
N PHE A 380 5.31 -9.27 -10.98
CA PHE A 380 6.50 -8.56 -11.42
C PHE A 380 7.29 -9.33 -12.47
N GLY A 381 7.79 -8.60 -13.46
CA GLY A 381 8.95 -8.97 -14.26
C GLY A 381 10.21 -8.36 -13.66
N LYS A 382 11.37 -8.82 -14.10
CA LYS A 382 12.67 -8.30 -13.66
C LYS A 382 12.81 -6.80 -13.96
N ASP A 383 13.38 -6.05 -13.00
CA ASP A 383 13.61 -4.60 -13.09
C ASP A 383 12.30 -3.78 -13.33
N ALA A 384 11.17 -4.21 -12.79
CA ALA A 384 9.92 -3.47 -12.89
C ALA A 384 9.98 -2.14 -12.12
N PHE A 385 10.61 -2.14 -10.95
CA PHE A 385 10.79 -0.99 -10.07
C PHE A 385 12.22 -0.91 -9.53
N GLY A 386 12.61 0.25 -9.05
CA GLY A 386 13.89 0.51 -8.42
C GLY A 386 13.72 0.89 -6.96
N VAL A 387 14.66 0.46 -6.13
CA VAL A 387 14.80 0.84 -4.72
C VAL A 387 16.17 1.46 -4.55
N VAL A 388 16.25 2.58 -3.85
CA VAL A 388 17.50 3.28 -3.57
C VAL A 388 18.03 2.83 -2.23
N ASP A 389 19.32 2.49 -2.21
CA ASP A 389 20.07 2.12 -1.03
C ASP A 389 21.20 3.16 -0.81
N PRO A 390 21.00 4.16 0.07
CA PRO A 390 21.98 5.20 0.32
C PRO A 390 23.14 4.68 1.18
N GLU A 391 24.36 5.08 0.83
CA GLU A 391 25.57 4.74 1.57
C GLU A 391 25.56 5.29 3.00
N GLY A 392 25.69 4.41 3.99
CA GLY A 392 25.76 4.80 5.40
C GLY A 392 24.44 5.22 6.02
N MET A 393 23.32 5.09 5.29
CA MET A 393 21.98 5.43 5.75
C MET A 393 21.03 4.23 5.67
N GLY A 394 21.59 3.02 5.73
CA GLY A 394 20.82 1.80 5.96
C GLY A 394 20.08 1.86 7.31
N MET A 395 19.26 0.87 7.59
CA MET A 395 18.52 0.82 8.84
C MET A 395 19.49 0.79 10.03
N GLU A 396 19.50 1.86 10.81
CA GLU A 396 20.35 2.04 12.00
C GLU A 396 19.48 2.12 13.23
N MET A 397 19.81 1.30 14.25
CA MET A 397 19.18 1.39 15.56
C MET A 397 19.94 2.39 16.42
N ILE A 398 19.21 3.28 17.05
CA ILE A 398 19.74 4.34 17.90
C ILE A 398 19.21 4.13 19.31
N ILE A 399 20.10 3.78 20.23
CA ILE A 399 19.80 3.66 21.65
C ILE A 399 20.49 4.78 22.40
N LYS A 400 19.74 5.54 23.19
CA LYS A 400 20.28 6.59 24.03
C LYS A 400 19.85 6.35 25.47
N ASP A 401 20.85 6.29 26.36
CA ASP A 401 20.60 6.22 27.80
C ASP A 401 20.11 7.56 28.36
N ALA A 402 19.50 7.52 29.52
CA ALA A 402 18.96 8.70 30.20
C ALA A 402 19.99 9.83 30.38
N ALA A 403 21.26 9.49 30.57
CA ALA A 403 22.36 10.46 30.68
C ALA A 403 22.69 11.16 29.34
N GLN A 404 22.37 10.52 28.22
CA GLN A 404 22.65 11.05 26.87
C GLN A 404 21.52 11.94 26.33
N ILE A 405 20.32 11.80 26.86
CA ILE A 405 19.13 12.58 26.44
C ILE A 405 19.13 13.98 27.06
N GLY A 406 19.85 14.17 28.18
CA GLY A 406 20.10 15.49 28.76
C GLY A 406 18.92 16.10 29.52
N GLY A 407 17.97 15.32 29.99
CA GLY A 407 16.91 15.80 30.87
C GLY A 407 17.46 16.17 32.27
N PRO A 408 16.89 17.15 33.01
CA PRO A 408 17.43 17.62 34.30
C PRO A 408 17.47 16.55 35.38
N LEU A 409 16.76 15.43 35.20
CA LEU A 409 16.71 14.31 36.14
C LEU A 409 17.06 12.96 35.53
N ASN A 410 17.50 12.92 34.25
CA ASN A 410 17.88 11.70 33.55
C ASN A 410 16.85 10.55 33.68
N GLN A 411 15.56 10.84 33.45
CA GLN A 411 14.46 9.91 33.74
C GLN A 411 14.05 9.03 32.54
N PHE A 412 14.62 9.24 31.34
CA PHE A 412 14.19 8.55 30.13
C PHE A 412 15.38 8.03 29.34
N SER A 413 15.27 6.80 28.85
CA SER A 413 16.08 6.24 27.79
C SER A 413 15.25 6.10 26.52
N THR A 414 15.86 6.13 25.34
CA THR A 414 15.16 6.00 24.07
C THR A 414 15.77 4.91 23.22
N VAL A 415 14.91 4.15 22.58
CA VAL A 415 15.23 3.17 21.53
C VAL A 415 14.50 3.58 20.27
N GLY A 416 15.17 3.69 19.15
CA GLY A 416 14.55 4.05 17.89
C GLY A 416 15.33 3.53 16.70
N TYR A 417 14.71 3.55 15.54
CA TYR A 417 15.36 3.25 14.27
C TYR A 417 15.31 4.46 13.34
N LYS A 418 16.22 4.50 12.41
CA LYS A 418 16.28 5.50 11.36
C LYS A 418 16.87 4.87 10.10
N PHE A 419 16.29 5.18 8.96
CA PHE A 419 16.80 4.77 7.66
C PHE A 419 16.41 5.77 6.57
N GLU A 420 17.07 5.72 5.44
CA GLU A 420 16.70 6.44 4.25
C GLU A 420 16.42 5.48 3.12
N THR A 421 15.34 5.71 2.40
CA THR A 421 14.97 4.91 1.23
C THR A 421 14.14 5.73 0.25
N ALA A 422 14.08 5.23 -0.97
CA ALA A 422 13.12 5.66 -1.98
C ALA A 422 12.84 4.52 -2.94
N ALA A 423 11.60 4.41 -3.38
CA ALA A 423 11.22 3.46 -4.41
C ALA A 423 10.51 4.18 -5.57
N ARG A 424 10.65 3.64 -6.78
CA ARG A 424 9.95 4.17 -7.95
C ARG A 424 9.69 3.09 -8.98
N ILE A 425 8.51 3.11 -9.59
CA ILE A 425 8.19 2.25 -10.72
C ILE A 425 9.01 2.69 -11.94
N LEU A 426 9.86 1.80 -12.47
CA LEU A 426 10.69 2.07 -13.63
C LEU A 426 9.95 1.75 -14.93
N TYR A 427 9.22 0.65 -14.96
CA TYR A 427 8.50 0.17 -16.15
C TYR A 427 7.11 -0.31 -15.78
N GLN A 428 6.09 0.47 -16.08
CA GLN A 428 4.68 0.12 -15.87
C GLN A 428 4.25 -1.17 -16.62
N ASN A 429 4.86 -1.43 -17.76
CA ASN A 429 4.56 -2.61 -18.58
C ASN A 429 5.22 -3.91 -18.07
N ARG A 430 6.06 -3.84 -17.03
CA ARG A 430 6.70 -5.00 -16.41
C ARG A 430 6.06 -5.42 -15.10
N MET A 431 5.00 -4.76 -14.71
CA MET A 431 4.23 -5.11 -13.53
C MET A 431 2.73 -5.05 -13.83
N VAL A 432 1.98 -5.87 -13.13
CA VAL A 432 0.52 -5.85 -13.16
C VAL A 432 -0.01 -6.22 -11.78
N ARG A 433 -1.03 -5.51 -11.32
CA ARG A 433 -1.75 -5.80 -10.10
C ARG A 433 -3.04 -6.50 -10.44
N VAL A 434 -3.27 -7.67 -9.86
CA VAL A 434 -4.57 -8.35 -9.91
C VAL A 434 -5.30 -8.05 -8.63
N GLU A 435 -6.47 -7.46 -8.74
CA GLU A 435 -7.34 -7.16 -7.62
C GLU A 435 -8.45 -8.20 -7.52
N SER A 436 -8.59 -8.80 -6.35
CA SER A 436 -9.57 -9.84 -6.06
C SER A 436 -10.08 -9.72 -4.63
N CYS A 437 -11.26 -10.23 -4.36
CA CYS A 437 -11.73 -10.47 -3.00
C CYS A 437 -11.31 -11.85 -2.51
N SER A 438 -11.55 -12.16 -1.23
CA SER A 438 -11.31 -13.48 -0.64
C SER A 438 -12.56 -14.04 0.00
N ALA A 439 -12.71 -15.36 -0.10
CA ALA A 439 -13.74 -16.09 0.64
C ALA A 439 -13.37 -16.30 2.12
N TYR A 440 -12.06 -16.22 2.44
CA TYR A 440 -11.58 -16.41 3.81
C TYR A 440 -11.92 -15.22 4.69
N SER A 441 -11.66 -14.00 4.21
CA SER A 441 -11.96 -12.77 4.92
C SER A 441 -12.40 -11.68 3.95
N GLY A 442 -13.46 -10.96 4.30
CA GLY A 442 -13.93 -9.76 3.61
C GLY A 442 -13.84 -8.51 4.47
N VAL A 443 -13.30 -8.63 5.69
CA VAL A 443 -13.29 -7.56 6.70
C VAL A 443 -11.90 -7.14 7.15
N ASP A 444 -10.85 -7.66 6.50
CA ASP A 444 -9.48 -7.29 6.84
C ASP A 444 -9.28 -5.78 6.64
N GLU A 445 -8.62 -5.15 7.59
CA GLU A 445 -8.32 -3.73 7.53
C GLU A 445 -7.34 -3.42 6.40
N ALA A 446 -7.44 -2.22 5.85
CA ALA A 446 -6.46 -1.72 4.88
C ALA A 446 -5.09 -1.56 5.55
N ASN A 447 -4.05 -1.95 4.85
CA ASN A 447 -2.67 -1.90 5.35
C ASN A 447 -1.78 -0.96 4.52
#